data_67969deb77730a1996a3e6b1e99cb6a8
#
_entry.id   67969deb77730a1996a3e6b1e99cb6a8
#
_cell.length_a   1.000
_cell.length_b   1.000
_cell.length_c   1.000
_cell.angle_alpha   90.00
_cell.angle_beta   90.00
_cell.angle_gamma   90.00
#
_symmetry.space_group_name_H-M   'P 1'
#
loop_
_entity.id
_entity.type
_entity.pdbx_description
1 polymer ?
#
loop_
_entity_poly.entity_id
_entity_poly.type
_entity_poly.pdbx_seq_one_letter_code
_entity_poly.pdbx_strand_id
1 'polypeptide(L)'
;IEIKKMKTLKLKNLIVVTLLTTFLACSEEDPIIEYITIVETVTETVTETVETVVEINPYADSTLEGNVTSDLTLDASKIWLLKGRVAVTEGATLTIPAGTIIKAAAGTGADASTLIIARGAKLNALGTKNSPIVFTSVSDNISLGGSYPSNGPSLSVESRGLWGGLIVLGKAPCSFAGDVTELQIEGIPTSDKNGLYGGTDVTDNSGTIQYISIRHGGAEIGEGNEINGLTLGGVGSGTTIDHIEVIANVDDGIEFFGGTVNASNLLVWGQGDDALDIDQGYAGTIDGAYIILESASDHGLEIDGPEGSAPGSFTIKNTTIIGATLNCNASGVDGEMADFRKGATGNLINILFSNFAVGKDVELDASADATSYTSGNLTFTNINILYPSDKDGITCSDVELLNQIFDDKSDESTFENDALTFAKIISSDESEGITNKSEFDWTFYSR
;
A
#
# COMPACT_ATOMS: atom_id res chain seq x y z
N ILE A 1 12.97 -31.93 3.88
CA ILE A 1 14.41 -32.19 3.63
C ILE A 1 14.50 -33.10 2.42
N GLU A 2 14.90 -32.57 1.29
CA GLU A 2 15.11 -33.37 0.07
C GLU A 2 16.61 -33.66 -0.06
N ILE A 3 16.97 -34.92 -0.15
CA ILE A 3 18.36 -35.37 -0.23
C ILE A 3 18.68 -35.70 -1.68
N LYS A 4 19.44 -34.83 -2.37
CA LYS A 4 19.98 -35.12 -3.71
C LYS A 4 21.38 -35.70 -3.61
N LYS A 5 21.58 -36.89 -4.18
CA LYS A 5 22.91 -37.54 -4.30
C LYS A 5 23.56 -37.22 -5.63
N MET A 6 24.71 -36.53 -5.59
CA MET A 6 25.55 -36.35 -6.77
C MET A 6 26.76 -37.31 -6.73
N LYS A 7 27.06 -37.94 -7.89
CA LYS A 7 28.26 -38.78 -8.07
C LYS A 7 29.37 -37.95 -8.69
N THR A 8 30.52 -37.84 -8.01
CA THR A 8 31.71 -37.18 -8.56
C THR A 8 32.80 -38.21 -8.96
N LEU A 9 33.53 -37.85 -10.01
CA LEU A 9 34.59 -38.68 -10.64
C LEU A 9 35.87 -38.58 -9.80
N LYS A 10 36.59 -39.72 -9.71
CA LYS A 10 37.83 -39.88 -8.90
C LYS A 10 38.93 -38.94 -9.30
N LEU A 11 39.49 -38.17 -8.34
CA LEU A 11 40.86 -37.66 -8.44
C LEU A 11 41.65 -38.13 -7.21
N LYS A 12 42.83 -38.69 -7.43
CA LYS A 12 43.71 -39.21 -6.35
C LYS A 12 44.44 -38.04 -5.68
N ASN A 13 44.38 -38.02 -4.34
CA ASN A 13 45.26 -37.32 -3.39
C ASN A 13 45.41 -35.80 -3.56
N LEU A 14 44.50 -35.04 -2.94
CA LEU A 14 44.83 -33.79 -2.26
C LEU A 14 43.69 -33.43 -1.27
N ILE A 15 44.04 -33.37 0.02
CA ILE A 15 43.12 -32.80 1.03
C ILE A 15 43.34 -31.29 0.98
N VAL A 16 42.38 -30.55 0.42
CA VAL A 16 42.32 -29.11 0.57
C VAL A 16 40.93 -28.82 1.16
N VAL A 17 40.90 -28.46 2.41
CA VAL A 17 39.72 -27.84 3.04
C VAL A 17 39.70 -26.40 2.55
N THR A 18 38.94 -26.11 1.53
CA THR A 18 38.69 -24.73 1.10
C THR A 18 37.27 -24.38 1.53
N LEU A 19 37.19 -23.53 2.51
CA LEU A 19 35.92 -22.86 2.83
C LEU A 19 35.70 -21.78 1.76
N LEU A 20 34.91 -22.11 0.72
CA LEU A 20 34.58 -21.17 -0.34
C LEU A 20 33.23 -20.55 0.03
N THR A 21 33.24 -19.38 0.67
CA THR A 21 32.11 -18.51 0.74
C THR A 21 32.06 -17.73 -0.57
N THR A 22 31.24 -18.15 -1.50
CA THR A 22 30.95 -17.35 -2.69
C THR A 22 29.79 -16.41 -2.39
N PHE A 23 30.10 -15.13 -2.23
CA PHE A 23 29.11 -14.07 -2.41
C PHE A 23 28.86 -13.94 -3.91
N LEU A 24 27.70 -14.36 -4.38
CA LEU A 24 27.21 -14.02 -5.71
C LEU A 24 26.32 -12.78 -5.55
N ALA A 25 26.82 -11.68 -6.11
CA ALA A 25 26.04 -10.47 -6.29
C ALA A 25 25.06 -10.65 -7.44
N CYS A 26 23.83 -10.23 -7.20
CA CYS A 26 22.74 -9.89 -8.14
C CYS A 26 22.76 -10.47 -9.55
N SER A 27 21.82 -11.39 -9.79
CA SER A 27 20.80 -11.30 -10.86
C SER A 27 19.83 -12.48 -10.74
N GLU A 28 18.54 -12.13 -10.69
CA GLU A 28 17.39 -13.00 -10.92
C GLU A 28 17.13 -14.17 -9.96
N GLU A 29 16.11 -13.96 -9.12
CA GLU A 29 15.06 -14.88 -8.71
C GLU A 29 15.49 -16.28 -8.23
N ASP A 30 15.86 -16.37 -6.94
CA ASP A 30 15.58 -17.59 -6.17
C ASP A 30 15.66 -17.28 -4.65
N PRO A 31 14.85 -17.94 -3.80
CA PRO A 31 14.97 -17.78 -2.35
C PRO A 31 16.40 -18.09 -1.92
N ILE A 32 16.92 -17.33 -0.94
CA ILE A 32 18.27 -17.56 -0.40
C ILE A 32 18.32 -18.99 0.13
N ILE A 33 18.93 -19.88 -0.63
CA ILE A 33 19.17 -21.27 -0.25
C ILE A 33 20.52 -21.30 0.44
N GLU A 34 20.54 -21.51 1.73
CA GLU A 34 21.79 -21.71 2.47
C GLU A 34 22.25 -23.16 2.31
N TYR A 35 23.35 -23.37 1.61
CA TYR A 35 23.94 -24.70 1.40
C TYR A 35 24.89 -25.01 2.55
N ILE A 36 24.52 -25.98 3.39
CA ILE A 36 25.44 -26.55 4.37
C ILE A 36 26.01 -27.83 3.82
N THR A 37 27.31 -27.84 3.53
CA THR A 37 28.00 -29.06 3.13
C THR A 37 28.47 -29.80 4.37
N ILE A 38 27.83 -30.93 4.70
CA ILE A 38 28.27 -31.82 5.76
C ILE A 38 29.20 -32.86 5.13
N VAL A 39 30.48 -32.81 5.48
CA VAL A 39 31.45 -33.84 5.10
C VAL A 39 31.56 -34.83 6.25
N GLU A 40 30.93 -36.00 6.12
CA GLU A 40 31.18 -37.12 7.02
C GLU A 40 32.43 -37.89 6.52
N THR A 41 33.49 -37.84 7.31
CA THR A 41 34.70 -38.66 7.04
C THR A 41 34.53 -40.01 7.74
N VAL A 42 34.16 -41.04 6.99
CA VAL A 42 34.18 -42.42 7.49
C VAL A 42 35.58 -43.01 7.24
N THR A 43 36.31 -43.25 8.31
CA THR A 43 37.59 -43.95 8.31
C THR A 43 37.31 -45.45 8.19
N GLU A 44 37.41 -45.97 6.99
CA GLU A 44 37.96 -47.27 6.51
C GLU A 44 37.39 -47.61 5.12
N THR A 45 38.29 -47.59 4.12
CA THR A 45 38.08 -48.12 2.76
C THR A 45 36.83 -47.63 2.02
N VAL A 46 36.62 -46.34 1.95
CA VAL A 46 35.58 -45.81 1.06
C VAL A 46 36.20 -45.13 -0.14
N THR A 47 35.90 -45.67 -1.32
CA THR A 47 36.28 -45.15 -2.62
C THR A 47 35.29 -44.13 -3.18
N GLU A 48 34.34 -43.64 -2.38
CA GLU A 48 33.32 -42.71 -2.84
C GLU A 48 33.05 -41.65 -1.75
N THR A 49 33.29 -40.38 -2.06
CA THR A 49 32.86 -39.27 -1.22
C THR A 49 31.45 -38.90 -1.65
N VAL A 50 30.46 -39.05 -0.80
CA VAL A 50 29.11 -38.59 -1.02
C VAL A 50 28.99 -37.23 -0.42
N GLU A 51 28.99 -36.20 -1.25
CA GLU A 51 28.55 -34.86 -0.81
C GLU A 51 27.05 -34.85 -0.74
N THR A 52 26.52 -34.67 0.48
CA THR A 52 25.08 -34.46 0.68
C THR A 52 24.87 -32.97 0.80
N VAL A 53 24.28 -32.38 -0.21
CA VAL A 53 23.79 -31.02 -0.16
C VAL A 53 22.42 -31.09 0.51
N VAL A 54 22.32 -30.49 1.66
CA VAL A 54 21.03 -30.32 2.36
C VAL A 54 20.52 -28.91 2.00
N GLU A 55 19.51 -28.90 1.20
CA GLU A 55 18.79 -27.68 0.89
C GLU A 55 17.89 -27.34 2.09
N ILE A 56 18.22 -26.27 2.78
CA ILE A 56 17.42 -25.79 3.91
C ILE A 56 16.49 -24.71 3.36
N ASN A 57 15.20 -25.04 3.28
CA ASN A 57 14.18 -24.02 3.07
C ASN A 57 13.94 -23.29 4.41
N PRO A 58 14.33 -22.01 4.54
CA PRO A 58 14.15 -21.27 5.79
C PRO A 58 12.67 -21.05 6.14
N TYR A 59 11.75 -21.26 5.19
CA TYR A 59 10.32 -21.09 5.35
C TYR A 59 9.53 -22.42 5.37
N ALA A 60 10.19 -23.58 5.57
CA ALA A 60 9.56 -24.89 5.46
C ALA A 60 8.27 -25.04 6.31
N ASP A 61 8.25 -24.40 7.48
CA ASP A 61 7.13 -24.44 8.43
C ASP A 61 6.44 -23.06 8.61
N SER A 62 6.64 -22.13 7.68
CA SER A 62 6.12 -20.76 7.75
C SER A 62 5.82 -20.19 6.35
N THR A 63 5.17 -20.99 5.50
CA THR A 63 4.77 -20.55 4.17
C THR A 63 3.24 -20.45 4.10
N LEU A 64 2.77 -19.31 3.61
CA LEU A 64 1.39 -19.10 3.16
C LEU A 64 1.35 -19.34 1.66
N GLU A 65 0.63 -20.36 1.21
CA GLU A 65 0.46 -20.73 -0.20
C GLU A 65 -0.94 -21.32 -0.43
N GLY A 66 -1.62 -20.90 -1.50
CA GLY A 66 -2.97 -21.34 -1.84
C GLY A 66 -4.06 -20.81 -0.90
N ASN A 67 -5.17 -21.52 -0.74
CA ASN A 67 -6.31 -21.03 0.02
C ASN A 67 -6.24 -21.39 1.51
N VAL A 68 -6.45 -20.40 2.37
CA VAL A 68 -6.69 -20.57 3.81
C VAL A 68 -8.18 -20.76 4.01
N THR A 69 -8.61 -22.02 4.22
CA THR A 69 -10.03 -22.40 4.27
C THR A 69 -10.57 -22.63 5.69
N SER A 70 -9.76 -22.39 6.70
CA SER A 70 -10.11 -22.47 8.12
C SER A 70 -9.27 -21.46 8.90
N ASP A 71 -9.68 -21.19 10.14
CA ASP A 71 -8.97 -20.27 10.99
C ASP A 71 -7.49 -20.63 11.13
N LEU A 72 -6.63 -19.65 10.92
CA LEU A 72 -5.17 -19.78 10.99
C LEU A 72 -4.59 -18.62 11.81
N THR A 73 -3.75 -18.93 12.78
CA THR A 73 -2.97 -17.94 13.51
C THR A 73 -1.49 -18.12 13.19
N LEU A 74 -0.83 -17.06 12.76
CA LEU A 74 0.60 -17.07 12.47
C LEU A 74 1.43 -17.04 13.75
N ASP A 75 2.62 -17.63 13.70
CA ASP A 75 3.60 -17.60 14.77
C ASP A 75 4.57 -16.41 14.55
N ALA A 76 4.48 -15.36 15.38
CA ALA A 76 5.32 -14.17 15.27
C ALA A 76 6.81 -14.43 15.57
N SER A 77 7.18 -15.60 16.07
CA SER A 77 8.59 -16.00 16.25
C SER A 77 9.26 -16.45 14.96
N LYS A 78 8.52 -16.48 13.83
CA LYS A 78 9.00 -16.89 12.51
C LYS A 78 8.78 -15.76 11.50
N ILE A 79 9.64 -15.68 10.48
CA ILE A 79 9.35 -14.94 9.26
C ILE A 79 8.50 -15.85 8.36
N TRP A 80 7.40 -15.30 7.86
CA TRP A 80 6.50 -16.02 6.96
C TRP A 80 6.79 -15.68 5.50
N LEU A 81 6.72 -16.68 4.64
CA LEU A 81 6.75 -16.51 3.19
C LEU A 81 5.33 -16.49 2.66
N LEU A 82 4.95 -15.40 2.00
CA LEU A 82 3.75 -15.32 1.18
C LEU A 82 4.15 -15.72 -0.26
N LYS A 83 3.56 -16.79 -0.80
CA LYS A 83 3.94 -17.34 -2.10
C LYS A 83 2.74 -17.47 -3.02
N GLY A 84 2.79 -16.75 -4.13
CA GLY A 84 1.71 -16.67 -5.11
C GLY A 84 0.43 -16.08 -4.52
N ARG A 85 -0.69 -16.28 -5.19
CA ARG A 85 -1.98 -15.77 -4.73
C ARG A 85 -2.51 -16.60 -3.57
N VAL A 86 -2.60 -15.99 -2.39
CA VAL A 86 -3.13 -16.60 -1.16
C VAL A 86 -4.46 -15.95 -0.84
N ALA A 87 -5.53 -16.75 -0.75
CA ALA A 87 -6.85 -16.24 -0.38
C ALA A 87 -7.31 -16.83 0.95
N VAL A 88 -7.67 -15.99 1.91
CA VAL A 88 -8.46 -16.38 3.08
C VAL A 88 -9.90 -16.42 2.62
N THR A 89 -10.50 -17.61 2.63
CA THR A 89 -11.82 -17.84 2.03
C THR A 89 -12.96 -17.56 2.99
N GLU A 90 -14.16 -17.36 2.47
CA GLU A 90 -15.37 -17.11 3.26
C GLU A 90 -15.48 -18.04 4.48
N GLY A 91 -15.72 -17.45 5.64
CA GLY A 91 -15.87 -18.15 6.93
C GLY A 91 -14.56 -18.44 7.66
N ALA A 92 -13.39 -18.25 7.02
CA ALA A 92 -12.10 -18.39 7.68
C ALA A 92 -11.58 -17.06 8.23
N THR A 93 -10.76 -17.13 9.28
CA THR A 93 -10.07 -15.97 9.87
C THR A 93 -8.56 -16.20 9.83
N LEU A 94 -7.82 -15.26 9.24
CA LEU A 94 -6.37 -15.18 9.39
C LEU A 94 -6.03 -14.23 10.53
N THR A 95 -5.34 -14.74 11.56
CA THR A 95 -4.85 -13.92 12.67
C THR A 95 -3.34 -13.75 12.58
N ILE A 96 -2.89 -12.50 12.54
CA ILE A 96 -1.49 -12.11 12.45
C ILE A 96 -1.14 -11.34 13.73
N PRO A 97 -0.37 -11.92 14.65
CA PRO A 97 0.03 -11.27 15.90
C PRO A 97 1.03 -10.12 15.67
N ALA A 98 1.12 -9.22 16.65
CA ALA A 98 2.07 -8.12 16.65
C ALA A 98 3.52 -8.57 16.43
N GLY A 99 4.28 -7.81 15.63
CA GLY A 99 5.67 -8.07 15.31
C GLY A 99 5.91 -9.16 14.27
N THR A 100 4.86 -9.73 13.67
CA THR A 100 5.00 -10.70 12.59
C THR A 100 5.58 -10.03 11.34
N ILE A 101 6.55 -10.70 10.71
CA ILE A 101 7.10 -10.31 9.42
C ILE A 101 6.64 -11.31 8.37
N ILE A 102 6.01 -10.81 7.31
CA ILE A 102 5.60 -11.57 6.15
C ILE A 102 6.41 -11.07 4.95
N LYS A 103 7.20 -11.94 4.35
CA LYS A 103 7.98 -11.65 3.15
C LYS A 103 7.31 -12.33 1.95
N ALA A 104 6.96 -11.53 0.97
CA ALA A 104 6.34 -12.03 -0.25
C ALA A 104 7.41 -12.48 -1.25
N ALA A 105 7.20 -13.66 -1.84
CA ALA A 105 8.02 -14.13 -2.94
C ALA A 105 7.85 -13.22 -4.15
N ALA A 106 8.92 -13.03 -4.92
CA ALA A 106 8.87 -12.34 -6.19
C ALA A 106 7.94 -13.06 -7.18
N GLY A 107 7.40 -12.31 -8.13
CA GLY A 107 6.55 -12.83 -9.19
C GLY A 107 5.68 -11.71 -9.78
N THR A 108 5.32 -11.87 -11.04
CA THR A 108 4.45 -10.97 -11.80
C THR A 108 3.34 -11.77 -12.48
N GLY A 109 2.31 -11.11 -12.97
CA GLY A 109 1.20 -11.77 -13.62
C GLY A 109 0.50 -12.76 -12.67
N ALA A 110 0.26 -13.95 -13.14
CA ALA A 110 -0.39 -15.01 -12.36
C ALA A 110 0.43 -15.50 -11.15
N ASP A 111 1.74 -15.26 -11.17
CA ASP A 111 2.68 -15.68 -10.12
C ASP A 111 2.94 -14.57 -9.08
N ALA A 112 2.35 -13.38 -9.24
CA ALA A 112 2.46 -12.30 -8.25
C ALA A 112 1.97 -12.76 -6.88
N SER A 113 2.80 -12.58 -5.87
CA SER A 113 2.41 -12.91 -4.49
C SER A 113 1.46 -11.84 -3.95
N THR A 114 0.25 -12.25 -3.54
CA THR A 114 -0.81 -11.35 -3.06
C THR A 114 -1.59 -12.02 -1.95
N LEU A 115 -1.94 -11.27 -0.91
CA LEU A 115 -2.85 -11.76 0.14
C LEU A 115 -4.25 -11.18 -0.08
N ILE A 116 -5.22 -12.06 -0.29
CA ILE A 116 -6.63 -11.72 -0.50
C ILE A 116 -7.45 -12.16 0.71
N ILE A 117 -8.18 -11.24 1.29
CA ILE A 117 -9.22 -11.54 2.27
C ILE A 117 -10.54 -11.50 1.53
N ALA A 118 -11.05 -12.67 1.15
CA ALA A 118 -12.26 -12.80 0.35
C ALA A 118 -13.50 -12.33 1.13
N ARG A 119 -14.55 -11.96 0.44
CA ARG A 119 -15.85 -11.60 1.04
C ARG A 119 -16.31 -12.61 2.09
N GLY A 120 -16.59 -12.13 3.31
CA GLY A 120 -17.01 -12.97 4.43
C GLY A 120 -15.90 -13.75 5.13
N ALA A 121 -14.65 -13.56 4.72
CA ALA A 121 -13.47 -13.92 5.51
C ALA A 121 -13.09 -12.78 6.47
N LYS A 122 -12.10 -13.02 7.34
CA LYS A 122 -11.58 -11.97 8.25
C LYS A 122 -10.07 -11.97 8.31
N LEU A 123 -9.53 -10.76 8.43
CA LEU A 123 -8.14 -10.52 8.79
C LEU A 123 -8.08 -9.85 10.17
N ASN A 124 -7.49 -10.52 11.15
CA ASN A 124 -7.13 -9.92 12.43
C ASN A 124 -5.63 -9.69 12.48
N ALA A 125 -5.17 -8.61 11.86
CA ALA A 125 -3.79 -8.16 11.89
C ALA A 125 -3.63 -7.17 13.05
N LEU A 126 -3.17 -7.70 14.19
CA LEU A 126 -3.19 -7.01 15.48
C LEU A 126 -1.80 -6.51 15.85
N GLY A 127 -1.22 -5.62 15.04
CA GLY A 127 0.02 -4.95 15.32
C GLY A 127 -0.09 -3.97 16.50
N THR A 128 1.04 -3.44 16.94
CA THR A 128 1.12 -2.38 17.95
C THR A 128 2.18 -1.36 17.56
N LYS A 129 2.11 -0.15 18.12
CA LYS A 129 3.13 0.90 17.92
C LYS A 129 4.56 0.40 18.07
N ASN A 130 4.83 -0.48 19.04
CA ASN A 130 6.18 -0.98 19.32
C ASN A 130 6.51 -2.31 18.59
N SER A 131 5.53 -2.93 18.00
CA SER A 131 5.64 -4.21 17.30
C SER A 131 4.65 -4.25 16.14
N PRO A 132 4.85 -3.40 15.11
CA PRO A 132 3.98 -3.43 13.93
C PRO A 132 4.14 -4.74 13.16
N ILE A 133 3.14 -5.08 12.40
CA ILE A 133 3.20 -6.18 11.43
C ILE A 133 3.80 -5.62 10.15
N VAL A 134 4.70 -6.36 9.50
CA VAL A 134 5.34 -5.91 8.27
C VAL A 134 5.09 -6.89 7.14
N PHE A 135 4.54 -6.39 6.04
CA PHE A 135 4.50 -7.05 4.75
C PHE A 135 5.54 -6.42 3.83
N THR A 136 6.45 -7.22 3.28
CA THR A 136 7.51 -6.73 2.40
C THR A 136 7.97 -7.82 1.44
N SER A 137 8.92 -7.52 0.54
CA SER A 137 9.52 -8.50 -0.36
C SER A 137 10.57 -9.39 0.35
N VAL A 138 10.78 -10.59 -0.17
CA VAL A 138 11.93 -11.45 0.23
C VAL A 138 13.28 -10.74 0.04
N SER A 139 13.36 -9.74 -0.83
CA SER A 139 14.56 -8.94 -1.08
C SER A 139 14.88 -7.95 0.04
N ASP A 140 13.93 -7.67 0.94
CA ASP A 140 14.15 -6.81 2.09
C ASP A 140 14.87 -7.56 3.23
N ASN A 141 15.95 -7.01 3.75
CA ASN A 141 16.78 -7.65 4.79
C ASN A 141 16.22 -7.54 6.22
N ILE A 142 15.00 -7.04 6.39
CA ILE A 142 14.35 -6.96 7.71
C ILE A 142 14.33 -8.33 8.39
N SER A 143 14.59 -8.35 9.70
CA SER A 143 14.69 -9.57 10.50
C SER A 143 13.93 -9.47 11.83
N LEU A 144 13.65 -10.60 12.43
CA LEU A 144 13.02 -10.67 13.76
C LEU A 144 13.90 -10.05 14.84
N GLY A 145 13.27 -9.47 15.86
CA GLY A 145 13.95 -8.92 17.03
C GLY A 145 14.65 -7.58 16.85
N GLY A 146 14.56 -6.98 15.67
CA GLY A 146 14.96 -5.59 15.45
C GLY A 146 13.98 -4.63 16.12
N SER A 147 14.48 -3.51 16.63
CA SER A 147 13.61 -2.44 17.12
C SER A 147 13.08 -1.62 15.94
N TYR A 148 11.78 -1.42 15.89
CA TYR A 148 11.14 -0.55 14.92
C TYR A 148 11.23 0.92 15.40
N PRO A 149 11.49 1.93 14.54
CA PRO A 149 11.72 1.85 13.10
C PRO A 149 13.18 1.55 12.69
N SER A 150 14.12 1.34 13.62
CA SER A 150 15.54 1.13 13.29
C SER A 150 15.83 -0.19 12.54
N ASN A 151 14.90 -1.15 12.56
CA ASN A 151 14.90 -2.33 11.71
C ASN A 151 14.07 -2.03 10.42
N GLY A 152 14.33 -0.89 9.82
CA GLY A 152 13.67 -0.45 8.62
C GLY A 152 14.06 -1.26 7.38
N PRO A 153 13.36 -1.04 6.24
CA PRO A 153 13.68 -1.72 5.01
C PRO A 153 15.11 -1.43 4.57
N SER A 154 15.74 -2.44 3.99
CA SER A 154 17.02 -2.28 3.32
C SER A 154 16.88 -1.74 1.88
N LEU A 155 15.64 -1.63 1.40
CA LEU A 155 15.31 -1.18 0.06
C LEU A 155 14.94 0.31 0.08
N SER A 156 15.20 1.00 -1.01
CA SER A 156 14.84 2.40 -1.16
C SER A 156 13.37 2.58 -1.54
N VAL A 157 12.83 3.78 -1.39
CA VAL A 157 11.46 4.13 -1.77
C VAL A 157 11.20 3.99 -3.28
N GLU A 158 12.25 3.98 -4.11
CA GLU A 158 12.12 3.72 -5.55
C GLU A 158 11.97 2.23 -5.88
N SER A 159 12.20 1.34 -4.91
CA SER A 159 12.04 -0.11 -5.10
C SER A 159 10.57 -0.48 -4.97
N ARG A 160 9.86 -0.55 -6.08
CA ARG A 160 8.43 -0.84 -6.21
C ARG A 160 8.21 -2.13 -7.00
N GLY A 161 7.00 -2.70 -6.97
CA GLY A 161 6.60 -3.82 -7.83
C GLY A 161 7.25 -5.16 -7.49
N LEU A 162 7.75 -5.35 -6.27
CA LEU A 162 8.46 -6.57 -5.89
C LEU A 162 7.52 -7.71 -5.47
N TRP A 163 6.26 -7.43 -5.23
CA TRP A 163 5.16 -8.35 -4.95
C TRP A 163 3.84 -7.61 -5.18
N GLY A 164 2.69 -8.27 -5.11
CA GLY A 164 1.40 -7.62 -5.27
C GLY A 164 1.09 -6.64 -4.15
N GLY A 165 0.14 -6.98 -3.31
CA GLY A 165 -0.35 -6.14 -2.22
C GLY A 165 -1.28 -6.91 -1.30
N LEU A 166 -1.98 -6.17 -0.44
CA LEU A 166 -3.02 -6.69 0.45
C LEU A 166 -4.40 -6.26 -0.07
N ILE A 167 -5.26 -7.22 -0.41
CA ILE A 167 -6.62 -7.01 -0.89
C ILE A 167 -7.61 -7.47 0.17
N VAL A 168 -8.53 -6.60 0.58
CA VAL A 168 -9.61 -6.89 1.55
C VAL A 168 -10.95 -6.62 0.88
N LEU A 169 -11.79 -7.65 0.81
CA LEU A 169 -13.06 -7.62 0.08
C LEU A 169 -14.23 -7.85 1.04
N GLY A 170 -15.20 -6.95 0.99
CA GLY A 170 -16.36 -6.95 1.86
C GLY A 170 -17.69 -7.06 1.10
N LYS A 171 -18.79 -7.01 1.86
CA LYS A 171 -20.17 -7.11 1.39
C LYS A 171 -20.93 -5.80 1.49
N ALA A 172 -20.23 -4.66 1.70
CA ALA A 172 -20.87 -3.36 1.75
C ALA A 172 -21.23 -2.85 0.34
N PRO A 173 -22.16 -1.89 0.23
CA PRO A 173 -22.57 -1.32 -1.05
C PRO A 173 -21.42 -0.64 -1.79
N CYS A 174 -21.41 -0.80 -3.10
CA CYS A 174 -20.57 -0.07 -4.05
C CYS A 174 -21.47 0.43 -5.18
N SER A 175 -21.12 1.53 -5.78
CA SER A 175 -21.88 2.14 -6.90
C SER A 175 -21.29 1.68 -8.22
N PHE A 176 -21.67 0.51 -8.65
CA PHE A 176 -21.18 -0.09 -9.89
C PHE A 176 -21.94 0.36 -11.14
N ALA A 177 -21.26 0.50 -12.25
CA ALA A 177 -21.85 0.72 -13.54
C ALA A 177 -22.91 -0.37 -13.86
N GLY A 178 -24.09 0.08 -14.30
CA GLY A 178 -25.24 -0.82 -14.56
C GLY A 178 -25.94 -1.35 -13.31
N ASP A 179 -25.68 -0.76 -12.14
CA ASP A 179 -26.36 -1.05 -10.87
C ASP A 179 -26.32 -2.54 -10.46
N VAL A 180 -25.26 -3.23 -10.80
CA VAL A 180 -25.00 -4.58 -10.31
C VAL A 180 -24.62 -4.53 -8.82
N THR A 181 -24.81 -5.64 -8.10
CA THR A 181 -24.58 -5.67 -6.65
C THR A 181 -23.20 -6.18 -6.26
N GLU A 182 -22.48 -6.79 -7.20
CA GLU A 182 -21.13 -7.34 -6.98
C GLU A 182 -20.32 -7.28 -8.27
N LEU A 183 -19.04 -7.05 -8.14
CA LEU A 183 -18.07 -7.13 -9.23
C LEU A 183 -16.85 -7.94 -8.82
N GLN A 184 -16.02 -8.25 -9.80
CA GLN A 184 -14.69 -8.81 -9.61
C GLN A 184 -13.72 -7.65 -9.40
N ILE A 185 -12.92 -7.72 -8.34
CA ILE A 185 -11.84 -6.74 -8.11
C ILE A 185 -10.82 -6.85 -9.26
N GLU A 186 -10.25 -5.75 -9.62
CA GLU A 186 -9.22 -5.70 -10.65
C GLU A 186 -8.04 -6.62 -10.35
N GLY A 187 -7.30 -6.98 -11.37
CA GLY A 187 -6.15 -7.86 -11.24
C GLY A 187 -6.44 -9.30 -10.83
N ILE A 188 -7.62 -9.63 -10.28
CA ILE A 188 -7.99 -11.00 -9.94
C ILE A 188 -8.87 -11.60 -11.05
N PRO A 189 -8.48 -12.73 -11.67
CA PRO A 189 -9.25 -13.33 -12.75
C PRO A 189 -10.70 -13.60 -12.38
N THR A 190 -11.63 -13.33 -13.29
CA THR A 190 -13.07 -13.55 -13.09
C THR A 190 -13.48 -15.00 -12.79
N SER A 191 -12.58 -15.95 -13.04
CA SER A 191 -12.75 -17.34 -12.66
C SER A 191 -12.46 -17.62 -11.18
N ASP A 192 -11.76 -16.72 -10.48
CA ASP A 192 -11.45 -16.83 -9.06
C ASP A 192 -12.49 -16.07 -8.23
N LYS A 193 -13.42 -16.80 -7.64
CA LYS A 193 -14.51 -16.20 -6.84
C LYS A 193 -14.04 -15.51 -5.56
N ASN A 194 -12.78 -15.70 -5.15
CA ASN A 194 -12.21 -15.00 -4.02
C ASN A 194 -11.98 -13.51 -4.30
N GLY A 195 -12.04 -13.09 -5.55
CA GLY A 195 -11.94 -11.69 -5.96
C GLY A 195 -13.28 -10.94 -6.06
N LEU A 196 -14.42 -11.56 -5.72
CA LEU A 196 -15.72 -10.86 -5.73
C LEU A 196 -15.85 -9.92 -4.53
N TYR A 197 -16.38 -8.71 -4.76
CA TYR A 197 -16.70 -7.73 -3.71
C TYR A 197 -18.01 -7.02 -3.95
N GLY A 198 -18.46 -6.25 -2.94
CA GLY A 198 -19.74 -5.56 -2.96
C GLY A 198 -20.89 -6.40 -2.41
N GLY A 199 -22.01 -5.76 -2.21
CA GLY A 199 -23.21 -6.33 -1.61
C GLY A 199 -24.15 -5.26 -1.05
N THR A 200 -24.81 -5.55 0.08
CA THR A 200 -25.80 -4.66 0.69
C THR A 200 -25.61 -4.48 2.21
N ASP A 201 -24.58 -5.10 2.78
CA ASP A 201 -24.33 -5.02 4.22
C ASP A 201 -23.42 -3.85 4.57
N VAL A 202 -23.97 -2.70 4.88
CA VAL A 202 -23.23 -1.50 5.26
C VAL A 202 -22.37 -1.70 6.52
N THR A 203 -22.64 -2.74 7.31
CA THR A 203 -21.93 -3.08 8.55
C THR A 203 -21.03 -4.30 8.42
N ASP A 204 -20.78 -4.74 7.19
CA ASP A 204 -19.88 -5.85 6.93
C ASP A 204 -18.57 -5.70 7.71
N ASN A 205 -18.04 -6.85 8.15
CA ASN A 205 -16.88 -6.89 9.03
C ASN A 205 -15.84 -7.87 8.50
N SER A 206 -14.82 -7.33 7.86
CA SER A 206 -13.65 -8.07 7.36
C SER A 206 -12.52 -8.20 8.41
N GLY A 207 -12.76 -7.79 9.67
CA GLY A 207 -11.82 -7.97 10.78
C GLY A 207 -11.25 -6.67 11.36
N THR A 208 -10.05 -6.79 11.95
CA THR A 208 -9.31 -5.66 12.54
C THR A 208 -7.90 -5.63 11.95
N ILE A 209 -7.54 -4.52 11.34
CA ILE A 209 -6.28 -4.31 10.64
C ILE A 209 -5.65 -3.05 11.22
N GLN A 210 -4.61 -3.23 12.04
CA GLN A 210 -4.01 -2.10 12.74
C GLN A 210 -2.50 -2.27 12.92
N TYR A 211 -1.78 -1.14 12.88
CA TYR A 211 -0.32 -1.06 12.97
C TYR A 211 0.35 -2.04 12.01
N ILE A 212 0.04 -1.90 10.73
CA ILE A 212 0.66 -2.67 9.66
C ILE A 212 1.45 -1.76 8.72
N SER A 213 2.58 -2.27 8.24
CA SER A 213 3.41 -1.62 7.23
C SER A 213 3.46 -2.52 6.00
N ILE A 214 3.04 -1.99 4.85
CA ILE A 214 3.00 -2.65 3.55
C ILE A 214 4.02 -1.96 2.66
N ARG A 215 5.00 -2.72 2.13
CA ARG A 215 6.17 -2.12 1.47
C ARG A 215 6.49 -2.77 0.15
N HIS A 216 6.86 -1.95 -0.83
CA HIS A 216 7.44 -2.39 -2.10
C HIS A 216 6.50 -3.27 -2.93
N GLY A 217 5.20 -3.04 -2.81
CA GLY A 217 4.14 -3.71 -3.56
C GLY A 217 3.92 -3.15 -4.97
N GLY A 218 2.80 -3.53 -5.57
CA GLY A 218 2.37 -3.02 -6.87
C GLY A 218 2.84 -3.85 -8.06
N ALA A 219 3.13 -5.15 -7.87
CA ALA A 219 3.48 -5.99 -9.01
C ALA A 219 2.29 -6.11 -9.98
N GLU A 220 2.57 -5.97 -11.26
CA GLU A 220 1.61 -6.21 -12.33
C GLU A 220 1.10 -7.65 -12.29
N ILE A 221 -0.23 -7.82 -12.27
CA ILE A 221 -0.90 -9.13 -12.26
C ILE A 221 -1.65 -9.45 -13.54
N GLY A 222 -1.71 -8.51 -14.47
CA GLY A 222 -2.25 -8.62 -15.82
C GLY A 222 -1.78 -7.41 -16.63
N GLU A 223 -1.87 -7.45 -17.96
CA GLU A 223 -1.41 -6.35 -18.81
C GLU A 223 -2.14 -5.03 -18.42
N GLY A 224 -1.39 -4.09 -17.82
CA GLY A 224 -1.90 -2.80 -17.36
C GLY A 224 -2.80 -2.89 -16.13
N ASN A 225 -2.63 -3.91 -15.29
CA ASN A 225 -3.30 -4.03 -14.00
C ASN A 225 -2.25 -4.33 -12.93
N GLU A 226 -1.89 -3.35 -12.19
CA GLU A 226 -1.09 -3.40 -10.98
C GLU A 226 -1.99 -3.66 -9.76
N ILE A 227 -1.40 -3.89 -8.60
CA ILE A 227 -2.12 -4.02 -7.33
C ILE A 227 -1.74 -2.84 -6.43
N ASN A 228 -2.73 -2.24 -5.82
CA ASN A 228 -2.52 -1.22 -4.80
C ASN A 228 -1.80 -1.77 -3.57
N GLY A 229 -1.16 -0.90 -2.80
CA GLY A 229 -0.56 -1.32 -1.53
C GLY A 229 -1.58 -1.97 -0.61
N LEU A 230 -2.71 -1.29 -0.40
CA LEU A 230 -3.89 -1.81 0.27
C LEU A 230 -5.14 -1.52 -0.56
N THR A 231 -5.81 -2.57 -1.04
CA THR A 231 -7.09 -2.48 -1.75
C THR A 231 -8.24 -2.80 -0.80
N LEU A 232 -9.25 -1.94 -0.72
CA LEU A 232 -10.44 -2.07 0.12
C LEU A 232 -11.70 -2.10 -0.74
N GLY A 233 -12.10 -3.28 -1.24
CA GLY A 233 -13.28 -3.44 -2.11
C GLY A 233 -14.55 -3.74 -1.32
N GLY A 234 -15.52 -2.81 -1.28
CA GLY A 234 -16.80 -3.00 -0.61
C GLY A 234 -16.71 -3.34 0.88
N VAL A 235 -15.71 -2.82 1.57
CA VAL A 235 -15.49 -3.08 3.00
C VAL A 235 -16.47 -2.27 3.83
N GLY A 236 -17.10 -2.91 4.82
CA GLY A 236 -18.15 -2.29 5.63
C GLY A 236 -17.67 -1.66 6.93
N SER A 237 -18.54 -0.84 7.53
CA SER A 237 -18.24 -0.06 8.74
C SER A 237 -18.00 -0.89 10.01
N GLY A 238 -18.23 -2.20 9.97
CA GLY A 238 -17.86 -3.12 11.06
C GLY A 238 -16.38 -3.49 11.08
N THR A 239 -15.63 -3.17 10.02
CA THR A 239 -14.20 -3.41 9.91
C THR A 239 -13.41 -2.26 10.56
N THR A 240 -12.32 -2.59 11.23
CA THR A 240 -11.39 -1.58 11.79
C THR A 240 -10.16 -1.46 10.90
N ILE A 241 -9.88 -0.25 10.41
CA ILE A 241 -8.65 0.11 9.68
C ILE A 241 -7.99 1.27 10.41
N ASP A 242 -6.84 1.02 11.03
CA ASP A 242 -6.19 2.05 11.86
C ASP A 242 -4.68 1.88 11.89
N HIS A 243 -3.91 2.96 11.79
CA HIS A 243 -2.46 2.96 11.76
C HIS A 243 -1.90 2.05 10.65
N ILE A 244 -2.10 2.45 9.41
CA ILE A 244 -1.60 1.76 8.21
C ILE A 244 -0.47 2.58 7.61
N GLU A 245 0.64 1.93 7.28
CA GLU A 245 1.74 2.51 6.51
C GLU A 245 1.85 1.77 5.18
N VAL A 246 1.85 2.51 4.06
CA VAL A 246 2.18 1.99 2.73
C VAL A 246 3.40 2.72 2.20
N ILE A 247 4.40 1.97 1.75
CA ILE A 247 5.67 2.52 1.22
C ILE A 247 5.96 1.91 -0.14
N ALA A 248 6.23 2.77 -1.12
CA ALA A 248 6.80 2.37 -2.40
C ALA A 248 5.97 1.31 -3.15
N ASN A 249 4.70 1.59 -3.38
CA ASN A 249 3.86 0.81 -4.30
C ASN A 249 4.06 1.30 -5.74
N VAL A 250 3.77 0.48 -6.77
CA VAL A 250 3.82 0.92 -8.18
C VAL A 250 2.59 1.74 -8.52
N ASP A 251 1.45 1.22 -8.15
CA ASP A 251 0.12 1.78 -8.26
C ASP A 251 -0.21 2.58 -7.00
N ASP A 252 -1.47 2.68 -6.62
CA ASP A 252 -1.88 3.48 -5.48
C ASP A 252 -1.33 3.00 -4.15
N GLY A 253 -1.31 3.94 -3.22
CA GLY A 253 -1.04 3.63 -1.83
C GLY A 253 -2.18 2.83 -1.21
N ILE A 254 -3.34 3.44 -1.11
CA ILE A 254 -4.56 2.82 -0.56
C ILE A 254 -5.74 3.20 -1.45
N GLU A 255 -6.44 2.22 -1.99
CA GLU A 255 -7.62 2.44 -2.82
C GLU A 255 -8.89 1.88 -2.17
N PHE A 256 -9.97 2.67 -2.25
CA PHE A 256 -11.28 2.41 -1.68
C PHE A 256 -12.32 2.24 -2.79
N PHE A 257 -12.57 1.01 -3.22
CA PHE A 257 -13.64 0.67 -4.17
C PHE A 257 -15.00 0.61 -3.45
N GLY A 258 -15.67 1.72 -3.31
CA GLY A 258 -16.94 1.80 -2.61
C GLY A 258 -16.86 1.40 -1.14
N GLY A 259 -17.96 0.89 -0.59
CA GLY A 259 -18.01 0.48 0.82
C GLY A 259 -18.26 1.63 1.80
N THR A 260 -18.18 1.29 3.09
CA THR A 260 -18.53 2.20 4.20
C THR A 260 -17.55 2.14 5.37
N VAL A 261 -16.38 1.53 5.17
CA VAL A 261 -15.36 1.40 6.21
C VAL A 261 -14.83 2.77 6.61
N ASN A 262 -14.56 2.96 7.90
CA ASN A 262 -13.80 4.11 8.36
C ASN A 262 -12.32 3.70 8.53
N ALA A 263 -11.43 4.60 8.13
CA ALA A 263 -10.00 4.42 8.29
C ALA A 263 -9.38 5.59 9.04
N SER A 264 -8.34 5.32 9.83
CA SER A 264 -7.66 6.36 10.60
C SER A 264 -6.14 6.16 10.63
N ASN A 265 -5.41 7.27 10.76
CA ASN A 265 -3.96 7.29 10.91
C ASN A 265 -3.23 6.55 9.78
N LEU A 266 -3.48 6.98 8.55
CA LEU A 266 -2.90 6.40 7.33
C LEU A 266 -1.61 7.15 6.97
N LEU A 267 -0.53 6.44 6.68
CA LEU A 267 0.67 6.99 6.08
C LEU A 267 0.91 6.34 4.72
N VAL A 268 1.06 7.17 3.69
CA VAL A 268 1.45 6.72 2.35
C VAL A 268 2.70 7.49 1.94
N TRP A 269 3.71 6.75 1.48
CA TRP A 269 4.98 7.36 1.06
C TRP A 269 5.49 6.74 -0.23
N GLY A 270 5.62 7.57 -1.24
CA GLY A 270 6.34 7.27 -2.46
C GLY A 270 5.72 6.17 -3.32
N GLN A 271 4.40 6.12 -3.41
CA GLN A 271 3.67 5.33 -4.40
C GLN A 271 3.92 5.88 -5.82
N GLY A 272 3.63 5.08 -6.84
CA GLY A 272 3.90 5.42 -8.24
C GLY A 272 2.72 6.05 -8.96
N ASP A 273 1.51 5.97 -8.41
CA ASP A 273 0.29 6.61 -8.89
C ASP A 273 -0.30 7.43 -7.74
N ASP A 274 -1.50 7.17 -7.27
CA ASP A 274 -2.19 7.99 -6.30
C ASP A 274 -1.95 7.56 -4.86
N ALA A 275 -1.95 8.51 -3.92
CA ALA A 275 -1.73 8.14 -2.54
C ALA A 275 -2.98 7.56 -1.88
N LEU A 276 -4.10 8.25 -2.02
CA LEU A 276 -5.42 7.76 -1.68
C LEU A 276 -6.31 7.88 -2.91
N ASP A 277 -6.79 6.76 -3.42
CA ASP A 277 -7.79 6.70 -4.46
C ASP A 277 -9.15 6.27 -3.90
N ILE A 278 -10.21 6.93 -4.33
CA ILE A 278 -11.58 6.67 -3.93
C ILE A 278 -12.45 6.49 -5.16
N ASP A 279 -13.04 5.31 -5.27
CA ASP A 279 -13.88 4.91 -6.40
C ASP A 279 -15.28 4.46 -5.94
N GLN A 280 -16.20 4.35 -6.90
CA GLN A 280 -17.46 3.61 -6.79
C GLN A 280 -18.35 4.02 -5.62
N GLY A 281 -18.34 5.32 -5.29
CA GLY A 281 -19.22 5.87 -4.28
C GLY A 281 -18.90 5.43 -2.86
N TYR A 282 -17.64 5.40 -2.49
CA TYR A 282 -17.22 5.19 -1.10
C TYR A 282 -17.92 6.16 -0.15
N ALA A 283 -18.39 5.65 0.98
CA ALA A 283 -19.23 6.40 1.94
C ALA A 283 -18.71 6.30 3.39
N GLY A 284 -17.40 6.21 3.55
CA GLY A 284 -16.74 6.17 4.86
C GLY A 284 -16.03 7.48 5.23
N THR A 285 -15.30 7.44 6.33
CA THR A 285 -14.48 8.55 6.81
C THR A 285 -13.01 8.12 6.90
N ILE A 286 -12.12 8.92 6.31
CA ILE A 286 -10.68 8.86 6.50
C ILE A 286 -10.29 10.00 7.45
N ASP A 287 -9.78 9.65 8.64
CA ASP A 287 -9.45 10.62 9.70
C ASP A 287 -7.96 10.55 10.05
N GLY A 288 -7.19 11.53 9.60
CA GLY A 288 -5.76 11.58 9.86
C GLY A 288 -4.96 10.76 8.85
N ALA A 289 -4.64 11.36 7.70
CA ALA A 289 -3.66 10.81 6.77
C ALA A 289 -2.41 11.70 6.72
N TYR A 290 -1.26 11.07 6.51
CA TYR A 290 0.02 11.72 6.27
C TYR A 290 0.62 11.15 4.99
N ILE A 291 0.59 11.96 3.94
CA ILE A 291 0.94 11.55 2.59
C ILE A 291 2.23 12.25 2.17
N ILE A 292 3.17 11.51 1.61
CA ILE A 292 4.43 12.04 1.10
C ILE A 292 4.61 11.54 -0.33
N LEU A 293 4.44 12.45 -1.27
CA LEU A 293 4.66 12.17 -2.68
C LEU A 293 6.14 12.19 -3.01
N GLU A 294 6.53 11.37 -3.96
CA GLU A 294 7.85 11.34 -4.60
C GLU A 294 7.71 11.72 -6.08
N SER A 295 8.82 11.85 -6.78
CA SER A 295 8.82 12.30 -8.17
C SER A 295 8.07 11.41 -9.17
N ALA A 296 7.69 10.22 -8.76
CA ALA A 296 6.93 9.27 -9.59
C ALA A 296 5.46 9.18 -9.18
N SER A 297 5.05 9.90 -8.14
CA SER A 297 3.65 9.92 -7.67
C SER A 297 2.82 10.84 -8.55
N ASP A 298 1.56 10.47 -8.82
CA ASP A 298 0.61 11.28 -9.57
C ASP A 298 -0.19 12.19 -8.62
N HIS A 299 -1.23 11.75 -7.94
CA HIS A 299 -2.00 12.63 -7.06
C HIS A 299 -1.79 12.33 -5.57
N GLY A 300 -2.00 13.35 -4.74
CA GLY A 300 -2.20 13.15 -3.30
C GLY A 300 -3.55 12.51 -3.02
N LEU A 301 -4.57 12.92 -3.74
CA LEU A 301 -5.93 12.37 -3.70
C LEU A 301 -6.46 12.27 -5.13
N GLU A 302 -6.90 11.09 -5.56
CA GLU A 302 -7.75 10.90 -6.71
C GLU A 302 -9.14 10.46 -6.22
N ILE A 303 -10.19 11.17 -6.61
CA ILE A 303 -11.52 10.95 -6.05
C ILE A 303 -12.55 10.84 -7.17
N ASP A 304 -12.94 9.63 -7.46
CA ASP A 304 -13.98 9.32 -8.43
C ASP A 304 -15.37 9.23 -7.77
N GLY A 305 -16.35 9.73 -8.46
CA GLY A 305 -17.74 9.63 -8.05
C GLY A 305 -18.35 8.25 -8.28
N PRO A 306 -19.66 8.11 -8.05
CA PRO A 306 -20.36 6.86 -8.26
C PRO A 306 -20.45 6.50 -9.75
N GLU A 307 -20.18 5.25 -10.08
CA GLU A 307 -20.35 4.74 -11.46
C GLU A 307 -21.79 4.34 -11.78
N GLY A 308 -22.58 4.01 -10.77
CA GLY A 308 -23.99 3.63 -10.87
C GLY A 308 -24.92 4.64 -10.20
N SER A 309 -26.15 4.22 -9.92
CA SER A 309 -27.17 5.09 -9.28
C SER A 309 -27.06 5.14 -7.74
N ALA A 310 -26.31 4.25 -7.09
CA ALA A 310 -26.14 4.26 -5.65
C ALA A 310 -25.26 5.45 -5.24
N PRO A 311 -25.73 6.31 -4.32
CA PRO A 311 -24.92 7.44 -3.88
C PRO A 311 -23.77 6.99 -2.99
N GLY A 312 -22.65 7.74 -3.03
CA GLY A 312 -21.60 7.69 -2.03
C GLY A 312 -21.33 9.09 -1.53
N SER A 313 -20.76 9.21 -0.34
CA SER A 313 -20.29 10.51 0.17
C SER A 313 -19.16 10.25 1.16
N PHE A 314 -17.95 10.47 0.70
CA PHE A 314 -16.77 10.32 1.54
C PHE A 314 -16.59 11.49 2.53
N THR A 315 -15.76 11.27 3.53
CA THR A 315 -15.20 12.36 4.33
C THR A 315 -13.71 12.11 4.52
N ILE A 316 -12.87 13.03 4.05
CA ILE A 316 -11.44 13.08 4.36
C ILE A 316 -11.17 14.26 5.28
N LYS A 317 -10.53 14.00 6.42
CA LYS A 317 -10.26 15.07 7.38
C LYS A 317 -8.93 14.89 8.11
N ASN A 318 -8.41 16.02 8.64
CA ASN A 318 -7.17 16.06 9.41
C ASN A 318 -5.97 15.47 8.64
N THR A 319 -5.83 15.81 7.36
CA THR A 319 -4.87 15.20 6.44
C THR A 319 -3.78 16.20 6.06
N THR A 320 -2.55 15.72 6.01
CA THR A 320 -1.40 16.47 5.49
C THR A 320 -0.85 15.74 4.27
N ILE A 321 -0.71 16.46 3.16
CA ILE A 321 -0.20 15.96 1.88
C ILE A 321 1.02 16.79 1.52
N ILE A 322 2.16 16.11 1.34
CA ILE A 322 3.44 16.75 1.06
C ILE A 322 3.84 16.39 -0.36
N GLY A 323 3.94 17.41 -1.21
CA GLY A 323 4.39 17.26 -2.58
C GLY A 323 5.89 16.94 -2.68
N ALA A 324 6.28 16.36 -3.81
CA ALA A 324 7.62 15.88 -4.07
C ALA A 324 8.67 17.01 -4.29
N THR A 325 8.24 18.23 -4.46
CA THR A 325 9.15 19.30 -4.82
C THR A 325 9.76 20.02 -3.60
N LEU A 326 11.05 20.35 -3.71
CA LEU A 326 11.76 21.12 -2.69
C LEU A 326 11.95 22.58 -3.10
N ASN A 327 11.40 23.01 -4.24
CA ASN A 327 11.51 24.38 -4.77
C ASN A 327 10.23 24.77 -5.50
N CYS A 328 10.14 26.02 -5.93
CA CYS A 328 8.96 26.56 -6.59
C CYS A 328 8.76 26.11 -8.04
N ASN A 329 9.64 25.27 -8.58
CA ASN A 329 9.60 24.88 -9.98
C ASN A 329 9.09 23.44 -10.12
N ALA A 330 8.01 23.27 -10.85
CA ALA A 330 7.39 21.96 -11.14
C ALA A 330 8.14 21.13 -12.20
N SER A 331 9.22 21.61 -12.77
CA SER A 331 9.93 20.91 -13.85
C SER A 331 10.49 19.57 -13.38
N GLY A 332 9.97 18.48 -13.96
CA GLY A 332 10.41 17.10 -13.68
C GLY A 332 9.83 16.50 -12.40
N VAL A 333 8.74 17.07 -11.89
CA VAL A 333 7.97 16.52 -10.77
C VAL A 333 6.52 16.36 -11.25
N ASP A 334 5.99 15.15 -11.23
CA ASP A 334 4.58 14.91 -11.52
C ASP A 334 3.73 15.37 -10.33
N GLY A 335 3.12 14.64 -9.55
CA GLY A 335 2.53 14.96 -8.24
C GLY A 335 1.58 16.15 -8.18
N GLU A 336 0.27 15.90 -8.38
CA GLU A 336 -0.79 16.88 -8.20
C GLU A 336 -1.35 16.85 -6.77
N MET A 337 -2.11 17.90 -6.37
CA MET A 337 -2.71 17.97 -5.03
C MET A 337 -3.89 17.03 -4.89
N ALA A 338 -4.91 17.22 -5.71
CA ALA A 338 -6.13 16.41 -5.70
C ALA A 338 -6.93 16.59 -6.99
N ASP A 339 -7.48 15.48 -7.51
CA ASP A 339 -8.40 15.46 -8.65
C ASP A 339 -9.75 14.88 -8.23
N PHE A 340 -10.84 15.56 -8.62
CA PHE A 340 -12.22 15.15 -8.39
C PHE A 340 -12.91 14.89 -9.71
N ARG A 341 -13.33 13.64 -9.93
CA ARG A 341 -13.82 13.14 -11.20
C ARG A 341 -15.19 12.46 -11.07
N LYS A 342 -15.85 12.26 -12.18
CA LYS A 342 -17.08 11.44 -12.32
C LYS A 342 -18.22 11.85 -11.38
N GLY A 343 -18.28 13.12 -10.98
CA GLY A 343 -19.31 13.65 -10.09
C GLY A 343 -19.07 13.26 -8.62
N ALA A 344 -17.85 13.33 -8.18
CA ALA A 344 -17.43 13.07 -6.80
C ALA A 344 -18.30 13.80 -5.77
N THR A 345 -18.68 13.13 -4.68
CA THR A 345 -19.49 13.70 -3.60
C THR A 345 -18.88 13.38 -2.24
N GLY A 346 -18.70 14.41 -1.41
CA GLY A 346 -18.09 14.23 -0.09
C GLY A 346 -17.58 15.51 0.54
N ASN A 347 -16.72 15.36 1.54
CA ASN A 347 -16.23 16.49 2.32
C ASN A 347 -14.73 16.39 2.53
N LEU A 348 -14.01 17.47 2.22
CA LEU A 348 -12.63 17.69 2.65
C LEU A 348 -12.60 18.68 3.80
N ILE A 349 -12.04 18.27 4.94
CA ILE A 349 -12.08 19.09 6.16
C ILE A 349 -10.70 19.10 6.82
N ASN A 350 -10.14 20.30 7.03
CA ASN A 350 -8.86 20.45 7.71
C ASN A 350 -7.74 19.71 6.98
N ILE A 351 -7.44 20.15 5.76
CA ILE A 351 -6.40 19.58 4.88
C ILE A 351 -5.24 20.56 4.77
N LEU A 352 -4.03 20.05 4.80
CA LEU A 352 -2.82 20.78 4.50
C LEU A 352 -2.16 20.18 3.24
N PHE A 353 -2.09 20.97 2.18
CA PHE A 353 -1.20 20.72 1.05
C PHE A 353 0.11 21.49 1.25
N SER A 354 1.22 20.79 1.27
CA SER A 354 2.52 21.35 1.57
C SER A 354 3.54 20.93 0.54
N ASN A 355 4.48 21.82 0.22
CA ASN A 355 5.63 21.49 -0.62
C ASN A 355 5.31 21.17 -2.10
N PHE A 356 4.17 21.61 -2.57
CA PHE A 356 3.84 21.53 -3.99
C PHE A 356 4.47 22.69 -4.75
N ALA A 357 4.86 22.45 -5.99
CA ALA A 357 5.34 23.49 -6.89
C ALA A 357 4.19 24.39 -7.37
N VAL A 358 4.53 25.53 -7.93
CA VAL A 358 3.59 26.36 -8.69
C VAL A 358 3.09 25.58 -9.91
N GLY A 359 1.80 25.63 -10.20
CA GLY A 359 1.15 24.89 -11.27
C GLY A 359 0.64 23.50 -10.87
N LYS A 360 0.61 23.20 -9.57
CA LYS A 360 -0.03 22.01 -9.00
C LYS A 360 -1.32 22.42 -8.32
N ASP A 361 -2.42 21.73 -8.59
CA ASP A 361 -3.77 22.20 -8.29
C ASP A 361 -4.65 21.19 -7.55
N VAL A 362 -5.83 21.69 -7.22
CA VAL A 362 -6.99 20.92 -6.75
C VAL A 362 -8.06 21.11 -7.80
N GLU A 363 -8.42 20.04 -8.49
CA GLU A 363 -9.13 20.09 -9.75
C GLU A 363 -10.55 19.50 -9.66
N LEU A 364 -11.51 20.19 -10.29
CA LEU A 364 -12.80 19.61 -10.67
C LEU A 364 -12.72 19.27 -12.17
N ASP A 365 -12.62 17.99 -12.53
CA ASP A 365 -12.30 17.56 -13.90
C ASP A 365 -13.40 17.85 -14.92
N ALA A 366 -14.66 17.79 -14.51
CA ALA A 366 -15.78 17.88 -15.43
C ALA A 366 -17.02 18.55 -14.84
N SER A 367 -17.99 18.89 -15.74
CA SER A 367 -19.30 19.47 -15.38
C SER A 367 -20.05 18.71 -14.27
N ALA A 368 -19.82 17.39 -14.14
CA ALA A 368 -20.45 16.60 -13.08
C ALA A 368 -19.89 16.99 -11.69
N ASP A 369 -18.61 17.28 -11.61
CA ASP A 369 -17.91 17.66 -10.38
C ASP A 369 -18.24 19.10 -10.01
N ALA A 370 -18.27 20.00 -10.99
CA ALA A 370 -18.80 21.36 -10.84
C ALA A 370 -20.26 21.36 -10.32
N THR A 371 -21.10 20.43 -10.81
CA THR A 371 -22.45 20.24 -10.32
C THR A 371 -22.48 19.73 -8.87
N SER A 372 -21.64 18.78 -8.51
CA SER A 372 -21.51 18.27 -7.15
C SER A 372 -21.11 19.39 -6.18
N TYR A 373 -20.15 20.24 -6.59
CA TYR A 373 -19.73 21.39 -5.81
C TYR A 373 -20.85 22.43 -5.64
N THR A 374 -21.45 22.89 -6.75
CA THR A 374 -22.49 23.95 -6.70
C THR A 374 -23.75 23.52 -5.98
N SER A 375 -24.08 22.23 -5.97
CA SER A 375 -25.21 21.68 -5.21
C SER A 375 -24.87 21.44 -3.72
N GLY A 376 -23.63 21.64 -3.31
CA GLY A 376 -23.17 21.41 -1.94
C GLY A 376 -23.01 19.94 -1.57
N ASN A 377 -22.91 19.05 -2.56
CA ASN A 377 -22.63 17.63 -2.35
C ASN A 377 -21.13 17.33 -2.28
N LEU A 378 -20.29 18.21 -2.82
CA LEU A 378 -18.84 18.24 -2.62
C LEU A 378 -18.46 19.52 -1.90
N THR A 379 -17.82 19.41 -0.74
CA THR A 379 -17.53 20.58 0.11
C THR A 379 -16.09 20.59 0.61
N PHE A 380 -15.57 21.79 0.78
CA PHE A 380 -14.21 22.07 1.25
C PHE A 380 -14.29 22.97 2.50
N THR A 381 -13.54 22.62 3.55
CA THR A 381 -13.54 23.40 4.80
C THR A 381 -12.13 23.41 5.39
N ASN A 382 -11.62 24.58 5.69
CA ASN A 382 -10.29 24.79 6.28
C ASN A 382 -9.18 24.08 5.50
N ILE A 383 -9.02 24.45 4.23
CA ILE A 383 -7.94 23.96 3.36
C ILE A 383 -6.76 24.92 3.47
N ASN A 384 -5.57 24.38 3.68
CA ASN A 384 -4.36 25.17 3.87
C ASN A 384 -3.34 24.81 2.81
N ILE A 385 -2.71 25.80 2.23
CA ILE A 385 -1.64 25.65 1.25
C ILE A 385 -0.36 26.21 1.85
N LEU A 386 0.69 25.40 1.93
CA LEU A 386 2.01 25.78 2.40
C LEU A 386 3.03 25.58 1.28
N TYR A 387 3.43 26.65 0.63
CA TYR A 387 4.48 26.57 -0.37
C TYR A 387 5.85 26.20 0.24
N PRO A 388 6.76 25.61 -0.55
CA PRO A 388 8.11 25.33 -0.10
C PRO A 388 8.75 26.56 0.50
N SER A 389 9.08 26.52 1.79
CA SER A 389 9.87 27.58 2.40
C SER A 389 11.33 27.35 2.08
N ASP A 390 11.94 28.41 1.62
CA ASP A 390 13.35 28.50 1.28
C ASP A 390 14.27 27.94 2.38
N LYS A 391 14.82 26.73 2.17
CA LYS A 391 15.99 26.26 2.93
C LYS A 391 17.31 26.79 2.34
N ASP A 392 17.28 27.36 1.12
CA ASP A 392 18.45 27.79 0.36
C ASP A 392 18.37 29.23 -0.21
N GLY A 393 17.53 30.13 0.33
CA GLY A 393 17.37 31.51 -0.15
C GLY A 393 16.43 31.67 -1.35
N ILE A 394 15.63 30.64 -1.72
CA ILE A 394 14.65 30.70 -2.80
C ILE A 394 13.28 31.09 -2.21
N THR A 395 12.89 32.32 -2.31
CA THR A 395 11.52 32.75 -2.05
C THR A 395 10.71 32.42 -3.29
N CYS A 396 9.61 31.68 -3.18
CA CYS A 396 8.64 31.59 -4.25
C CYS A 396 8.08 32.98 -4.49
N SER A 397 8.66 33.69 -5.46
CA SER A 397 8.30 35.09 -5.75
C SER A 397 6.95 35.20 -6.43
N ASP A 398 6.49 34.09 -7.02
CA ASP A 398 5.26 34.00 -7.77
C ASP A 398 4.37 32.93 -7.05
N VAL A 399 3.94 33.26 -5.83
CA VAL A 399 2.92 32.48 -5.13
C VAL A 399 1.62 32.59 -5.92
N GLU A 400 1.11 31.48 -6.40
CA GLU A 400 -0.17 31.44 -7.06
C GLU A 400 -1.28 31.94 -6.16
N LEU A 401 -2.27 32.56 -6.77
CA LEU A 401 -3.49 32.94 -6.06
C LEU A 401 -4.33 31.67 -5.86
N LEU A 402 -5.10 31.62 -4.80
CA LEU A 402 -5.99 30.46 -4.52
C LEU A 402 -6.89 30.11 -5.70
N ASN A 403 -7.34 31.10 -6.48
CA ASN A 403 -8.14 30.89 -7.67
C ASN A 403 -7.33 30.39 -8.90
N GLN A 404 -6.09 30.05 -8.73
CA GLN A 404 -5.25 29.36 -9.71
C GLN A 404 -4.88 27.94 -9.24
N ILE A 405 -4.97 27.71 -7.91
CA ILE A 405 -4.73 26.41 -7.30
C ILE A 405 -6.01 25.57 -7.31
N PHE A 406 -7.16 26.21 -7.12
CA PHE A 406 -8.47 25.55 -7.18
C PHE A 406 -9.05 25.83 -8.57
N ASP A 407 -9.16 24.81 -9.40
CA ASP A 407 -9.49 24.92 -10.82
C ASP A 407 -10.72 24.06 -11.16
N ASP A 408 -11.69 24.63 -11.86
CA ASP A 408 -12.81 23.93 -12.47
C ASP A 408 -12.58 23.86 -13.99
N LYS A 409 -12.08 22.74 -14.47
CA LYS A 409 -11.76 22.52 -15.87
C LYS A 409 -12.99 22.64 -16.80
N SER A 410 -14.18 22.62 -16.25
CA SER A 410 -15.41 22.84 -17.04
C SER A 410 -15.84 24.29 -17.17
N ASP A 411 -15.33 25.20 -16.32
CA ASP A 411 -15.75 26.59 -16.18
C ASP A 411 -17.26 26.75 -15.84
N GLU A 412 -17.87 25.73 -15.19
CA GLU A 412 -19.31 25.70 -14.92
C GLU A 412 -19.67 26.01 -13.44
N SER A 413 -18.66 26.22 -12.59
CA SER A 413 -18.89 26.53 -11.18
C SER A 413 -18.25 27.85 -10.75
N THR A 414 -18.34 28.16 -9.47
CA THR A 414 -17.66 29.31 -8.84
C THR A 414 -16.49 28.87 -7.97
N PHE A 415 -15.99 27.68 -8.18
CA PHE A 415 -14.99 27.00 -7.32
C PHE A 415 -13.73 27.85 -7.11
N GLU A 416 -13.15 28.39 -8.18
CA GLU A 416 -11.97 29.25 -8.13
C GLU A 416 -12.23 30.54 -7.33
N ASN A 417 -13.41 31.14 -7.53
CA ASN A 417 -13.77 32.38 -6.83
C ASN A 417 -14.11 32.13 -5.37
N ASP A 418 -14.68 30.98 -5.05
CA ASP A 418 -15.07 30.58 -3.70
C ASP A 418 -13.88 30.08 -2.88
N ALA A 419 -12.73 29.76 -3.49
CA ALA A 419 -11.54 29.26 -2.83
C ALA A 419 -11.13 30.12 -1.62
N LEU A 420 -11.24 31.46 -1.74
CA LEU A 420 -10.97 32.38 -0.65
C LEU A 420 -11.88 32.22 0.58
N THR A 421 -13.00 31.51 0.46
CA THR A 421 -13.93 31.30 1.57
C THR A 421 -13.61 30.04 2.40
N PHE A 422 -12.97 29.05 1.80
CA PHE A 422 -12.68 27.78 2.45
C PHE A 422 -11.18 27.46 2.53
N ALA A 423 -10.30 28.18 1.78
CA ALA A 423 -8.88 27.94 1.72
C ALA A 423 -8.05 29.18 2.07
N LYS A 424 -6.80 28.96 2.49
CA LYS A 424 -5.83 30.02 2.74
C LYS A 424 -4.39 29.55 2.44
N ILE A 425 -3.55 30.48 2.01
CA ILE A 425 -2.11 30.26 1.95
C ILE A 425 -1.52 30.60 3.31
N ILE A 426 -0.73 29.70 3.88
CA ILE A 426 -0.06 29.88 5.17
C ILE A 426 1.45 29.97 5.00
N SER A 427 2.14 30.65 5.94
CA SER A 427 3.57 30.89 5.86
C SER A 427 4.42 30.03 6.79
N SER A 428 3.81 29.15 7.56
CA SER A 428 4.51 28.27 8.52
C SER A 428 3.80 26.93 8.66
N ASP A 429 4.58 25.89 8.97
CA ASP A 429 4.15 24.53 9.24
C ASP A 429 3.39 24.43 10.58
N GLU A 430 2.46 25.32 10.82
CA GLU A 430 1.65 25.24 12.04
C GLU A 430 0.42 24.35 11.79
N SER A 431 0.60 23.05 12.03
CA SER A 431 -0.39 22.06 12.49
C SER A 431 -1.83 22.09 11.94
N GLU A 432 -2.09 22.77 10.85
CA GLU A 432 -3.33 22.62 10.11
C GLU A 432 -3.23 21.31 9.30
N GLY A 433 -4.27 20.55 9.17
CA GLY A 433 -4.22 19.19 8.62
C GLY A 433 -4.13 18.17 9.74
N ILE A 434 -3.06 17.42 9.84
CA ILE A 434 -2.92 16.39 10.86
C ILE A 434 -2.70 16.99 12.26
N THR A 435 -3.52 16.61 13.23
CA THR A 435 -3.50 17.19 14.58
C THR A 435 -2.47 16.52 15.51
N ASN A 436 -2.04 15.29 15.22
CA ASN A 436 -1.12 14.54 16.07
C ASN A 436 -0.09 13.74 15.26
N LYS A 437 1.00 14.41 14.86
CA LYS A 437 2.11 13.74 14.13
C LYS A 437 2.73 12.58 14.92
N SER A 438 2.59 12.53 16.24
CA SER A 438 3.14 11.43 17.05
C SER A 438 2.43 10.09 16.84
N GLU A 439 1.26 10.07 16.23
CA GLU A 439 0.59 8.82 15.80
C GLU A 439 1.40 8.09 14.72
N PHE A 440 2.27 8.80 14.00
CA PHE A 440 3.14 8.25 12.96
C PHE A 440 4.57 7.95 13.42
N ASP A 441 4.91 8.11 14.71
CA ASP A 441 6.26 7.82 15.23
C ASP A 441 6.67 6.34 15.12
N TRP A 442 5.70 5.46 14.88
CA TRP A 442 5.92 4.04 14.67
C TRP A 442 6.30 3.71 13.22
N THR A 443 6.06 4.61 12.29
CA THR A 443 6.28 4.38 10.85
C THR A 443 7.76 4.41 10.50
N PHE A 444 8.08 3.80 9.36
CA PHE A 444 9.44 3.81 8.85
C PHE A 444 9.85 5.18 8.28
N TYR A 445 8.89 6.00 7.86
CA TYR A 445 9.20 7.32 7.34
C TYR A 445 10.05 8.12 8.32
N SER A 446 11.31 8.38 7.93
CA SER A 446 12.26 9.19 8.71
C SER A 446 11.96 10.67 8.48
N ARG A 447 11.49 11.34 9.51
CA ARG A 447 11.14 12.77 9.52
C ARG A 447 12.35 13.67 9.66
#